data_9722f8ffe2a674d0c6e3feda44c6c4bb
#
_entry.id   9722f8ffe2a674d0c6e3feda44c6c4bb
#
_cell.length_a   1.000
_cell.length_b   1.000
_cell.length_c   1.000
_cell.angle_alpha   90.00
_cell.angle_beta   90.00
_cell.angle_gamma   90.00
#
_symmetry.space_group_name_H-M   'P 1'
#
loop_
_entity.id
_entity.type
_entity.pdbx_description
1 polymer ?
#
loop_
_entity_poly.entity_id
_entity_poly.type
_entity_poly.pdbx_seq_one_letter_code
_entity_poly.pdbx_strand_id
1 'polypeptide(L)'
;MRIGPVAFWTCVGTLVIMAGWSAVTATYFAFHDDVLTRLIARQAEMQFAYEDRIAEMRGQVDRVTSRQLLDQDQFERRLDQIFKRQAALEARASSLGALADPAVTGAIKPNARSPGAGDSPAALPKPSPISDKAVFTAPPDREARFELRGAAPSASRRMAAATSGGLEGALAGLQDSLDRVEARQTWSLNTLEESYDTKVKRMRGVLAELGLGRTSEPPSGGPFVPYRLASSANAFERQVYRISVARAQADRLTRTMSTVPIRKPVIGEIDMTSSFGVRIDPFLGRPAMHTGIDFHGTQGDPIRATASGTVTLAGWNGGYGRLVEVDHGNGLATRYGHLSEIDVTIGQTIKIGQIVGRLGSTGRSTGPHLHYETRIDGEAVDPQKFLRAGIRMGSFQ
;
A
#
# COMPACT_ATOMS: atom_id res chain seq x y z
N MET A 1 -34.76 -124.28 -47.43
CA MET A 1 -34.13 -123.25 -48.33
C MET A 1 -32.62 -123.27 -48.15
N ARG A 2 -31.91 -123.69 -49.20
CA ARG A 2 -30.41 -123.60 -49.14
C ARG A 2 -30.03 -122.26 -49.80
N ILE A 3 -29.55 -121.35 -49.02
CA ILE A 3 -29.03 -120.04 -49.51
C ILE A 3 -27.75 -120.32 -50.31
N GLY A 4 -27.74 -119.87 -51.52
CA GLY A 4 -26.50 -119.99 -52.37
C GLY A 4 -25.36 -119.18 -51.83
N PRO A 5 -24.10 -119.67 -52.00
CA PRO A 5 -22.92 -119.03 -51.40
C PRO A 5 -22.77 -117.57 -51.75
N VAL A 6 -23.27 -117.13 -52.90
CA VAL A 6 -23.17 -115.73 -53.35
C VAL A 6 -24.09 -114.83 -52.49
N ALA A 7 -25.34 -115.29 -52.20
CA ALA A 7 -26.29 -114.52 -51.42
C ALA A 7 -25.84 -114.42 -49.94
N PHE A 8 -25.13 -115.45 -49.42
CA PHE A 8 -24.59 -115.44 -48.10
C PHE A 8 -23.49 -114.34 -47.97
N TRP A 9 -22.56 -114.33 -48.88
CA TRP A 9 -21.46 -113.38 -48.84
C TRP A 9 -21.90 -111.92 -49.17
N THR A 10 -22.92 -111.68 -49.94
CA THR A 10 -23.50 -110.36 -50.14
C THR A 10 -24.19 -109.86 -48.90
N CYS A 11 -24.97 -110.74 -48.15
CA CYS A 11 -25.55 -110.38 -46.84
C CYS A 11 -24.46 -110.05 -45.84
N VAL A 12 -23.43 -110.88 -45.73
CA VAL A 12 -22.36 -110.62 -44.81
C VAL A 12 -21.61 -109.35 -45.19
N GLY A 13 -21.32 -109.10 -46.46
CA GLY A 13 -20.67 -107.83 -46.92
C GLY A 13 -21.51 -106.60 -46.63
N THR A 14 -22.86 -106.65 -46.85
CA THR A 14 -23.72 -105.53 -46.50
C THR A 14 -23.82 -105.31 -45.02
N LEU A 15 -23.85 -106.36 -44.22
CA LEU A 15 -23.84 -106.27 -42.73
C LEU A 15 -22.52 -105.66 -42.20
N VAL A 16 -21.35 -106.03 -42.75
CA VAL A 16 -20.08 -105.45 -42.41
C VAL A 16 -20.01 -103.99 -42.80
N ILE A 17 -20.47 -103.61 -43.94
CA ILE A 17 -20.53 -102.25 -44.44
C ILE A 17 -21.47 -101.39 -43.54
N MET A 18 -22.65 -101.93 -43.19
CA MET A 18 -23.60 -101.24 -42.28
C MET A 18 -23.03 -101.14 -40.87
N ALA A 19 -22.39 -102.19 -40.38
CA ALA A 19 -21.70 -102.10 -39.03
C ALA A 19 -20.57 -101.07 -39.03
N GLY A 20 -19.72 -101.07 -40.12
CA GLY A 20 -18.68 -100.07 -40.30
C GLY A 20 -19.26 -98.67 -40.38
N TRP A 21 -20.32 -98.47 -41.19
CA TRP A 21 -20.96 -97.15 -41.27
C TRP A 21 -21.60 -96.71 -39.97
N SER A 22 -22.27 -97.65 -39.25
CA SER A 22 -22.85 -97.35 -37.92
C SER A 22 -21.77 -96.98 -36.92
N ALA A 23 -20.59 -97.64 -36.88
CA ALA A 23 -19.46 -97.34 -36.03
C ALA A 23 -18.86 -95.96 -36.37
N VAL A 24 -18.70 -95.65 -37.67
CA VAL A 24 -18.19 -94.32 -38.08
C VAL A 24 -19.15 -93.23 -37.74
N THR A 25 -20.45 -93.44 -37.93
CA THR A 25 -21.51 -92.41 -37.58
C THR A 25 -21.57 -92.20 -36.10
N ALA A 26 -21.56 -93.29 -35.32
CA ALA A 26 -21.57 -93.19 -33.82
C ALA A 26 -20.31 -92.47 -33.31
N THR A 27 -19.13 -92.78 -33.89
CA THR A 27 -17.90 -92.06 -33.50
C THR A 27 -17.95 -90.59 -33.91
N TYR A 28 -18.48 -90.30 -35.12
CA TYR A 28 -18.65 -88.93 -35.57
C TYR A 28 -19.57 -88.09 -34.67
N PHE A 29 -20.70 -88.65 -34.26
CA PHE A 29 -21.60 -87.91 -33.32
C PHE A 29 -21.02 -87.76 -31.95
N ALA A 30 -20.33 -88.77 -31.42
CA ALA A 30 -19.70 -88.67 -30.13
C ALA A 30 -18.59 -87.62 -30.13
N PHE A 31 -17.76 -87.56 -31.15
CA PHE A 31 -16.74 -86.54 -31.32
C PHE A 31 -17.33 -85.11 -31.57
N HIS A 32 -18.39 -85.06 -32.39
CA HIS A 32 -19.07 -83.83 -32.72
C HIS A 32 -19.66 -83.15 -31.47
N ASP A 33 -20.39 -83.93 -30.64
CA ASP A 33 -20.98 -83.40 -29.40
C ASP A 33 -19.94 -82.99 -28.39
N ASP A 34 -18.82 -83.71 -28.23
CA ASP A 34 -17.75 -83.34 -27.30
C ASP A 34 -17.03 -82.08 -27.77
N VAL A 35 -16.78 -81.92 -29.08
CA VAL A 35 -16.15 -80.71 -29.66
C VAL A 35 -17.09 -79.49 -29.54
N LEU A 36 -18.38 -79.66 -29.86
CA LEU A 36 -19.36 -78.57 -29.70
C LEU A 36 -19.49 -78.13 -28.25
N THR A 37 -19.58 -79.09 -27.30
CA THR A 37 -19.68 -78.76 -25.86
C THR A 37 -18.41 -78.02 -25.36
N ARG A 38 -17.25 -78.44 -25.82
CA ARG A 38 -15.99 -77.74 -25.48
C ARG A 38 -15.89 -76.38 -26.11
N LEU A 39 -16.35 -76.18 -27.36
CA LEU A 39 -16.38 -74.88 -28.01
C LEU A 39 -17.37 -73.91 -27.32
N ILE A 40 -18.58 -74.39 -26.98
CA ILE A 40 -19.55 -73.58 -26.26
C ILE A 40 -19.05 -73.20 -24.88
N ALA A 41 -18.44 -74.17 -24.13
CA ALA A 41 -17.81 -73.92 -22.82
C ALA A 41 -16.70 -72.85 -22.92
N ARG A 42 -15.84 -72.96 -23.96
CA ARG A 42 -14.73 -71.97 -24.16
C ARG A 42 -15.26 -70.61 -24.55
N GLN A 43 -16.35 -70.57 -25.36
CA GLN A 43 -17.02 -69.31 -25.73
C GLN A 43 -17.64 -68.65 -24.50
N ALA A 44 -18.31 -69.40 -23.65
CA ALA A 44 -18.88 -68.90 -22.40
C ALA A 44 -17.78 -68.37 -21.45
N GLU A 45 -16.68 -69.11 -21.34
CA GLU A 45 -15.52 -68.71 -20.51
C GLU A 45 -14.89 -67.43 -21.01
N MET A 46 -14.76 -67.25 -22.34
CA MET A 46 -14.29 -65.99 -22.94
C MET A 46 -15.28 -64.85 -22.71
N GLN A 47 -16.59 -65.12 -22.83
CA GLN A 47 -17.59 -64.07 -22.51
C GLN A 47 -17.53 -63.62 -21.07
N PHE A 48 -17.47 -64.51 -20.13
CA PHE A 48 -17.30 -64.14 -18.70
C PHE A 48 -16.01 -63.35 -18.46
N ALA A 49 -14.89 -63.76 -19.05
CA ALA A 49 -13.64 -63.05 -18.94
C ALA A 49 -13.69 -61.64 -19.55
N TYR A 50 -14.44 -61.45 -20.64
CA TYR A 50 -14.66 -60.10 -21.23
C TYR A 50 -15.61 -59.26 -20.36
N GLU A 51 -16.65 -59.84 -19.79
CA GLU A 51 -17.58 -59.14 -18.91
C GLU A 51 -16.88 -58.69 -17.61
N ASP A 52 -16.06 -59.53 -17.00
CA ASP A 52 -15.25 -59.19 -15.83
C ASP A 52 -14.27 -58.02 -16.17
N ARG A 53 -13.64 -58.10 -17.37
CA ARG A 53 -12.71 -57.05 -17.77
C ARG A 53 -13.42 -55.74 -18.08
N ILE A 54 -14.61 -55.75 -18.65
CA ILE A 54 -15.46 -54.59 -18.85
C ILE A 54 -15.90 -54.01 -17.49
N ALA A 55 -16.29 -54.84 -16.56
CA ALA A 55 -16.69 -54.43 -15.22
C ALA A 55 -15.51 -53.76 -14.48
N GLU A 56 -14.30 -54.37 -14.57
CA GLU A 56 -13.08 -53.80 -14.00
C GLU A 56 -12.73 -52.44 -14.62
N MET A 57 -12.74 -52.33 -15.96
CA MET A 57 -12.48 -51.08 -16.66
C MET A 57 -13.52 -50.01 -16.33
N ARG A 58 -14.81 -50.34 -16.25
CA ARG A 58 -15.83 -49.40 -15.80
C ARG A 58 -15.54 -48.88 -14.39
N GLY A 59 -15.20 -49.77 -13.44
CA GLY A 59 -14.84 -49.38 -12.10
C GLY A 59 -13.56 -48.51 -12.04
N GLN A 60 -12.62 -48.70 -12.97
CA GLN A 60 -11.44 -47.79 -13.11
C GLN A 60 -11.86 -46.43 -13.64
N VAL A 61 -12.66 -46.37 -14.68
CA VAL A 61 -13.18 -45.11 -15.26
C VAL A 61 -13.97 -44.34 -14.22
N ASP A 62 -14.89 -44.98 -13.50
CA ASP A 62 -15.68 -44.33 -12.47
C ASP A 62 -14.82 -43.74 -11.33
N ARG A 63 -13.78 -44.48 -10.93
CA ARG A 63 -12.82 -43.96 -9.93
C ARG A 63 -12.03 -42.76 -10.44
N VAL A 64 -11.56 -42.81 -11.67
CA VAL A 64 -10.81 -41.69 -12.30
C VAL A 64 -11.72 -40.48 -12.48
N THR A 65 -12.93 -40.67 -13.02
CA THR A 65 -13.90 -39.59 -13.24
C THR A 65 -14.32 -38.94 -11.92
N SER A 66 -14.58 -39.75 -10.87
CA SER A 66 -14.94 -39.23 -9.55
C SER A 66 -13.80 -38.41 -8.92
N ARG A 67 -12.55 -38.85 -9.08
CA ARG A 67 -11.38 -38.08 -8.61
C ARG A 67 -11.25 -36.78 -9.39
N GLN A 68 -11.38 -36.80 -10.72
CA GLN A 68 -11.31 -35.58 -11.54
C GLN A 68 -12.38 -34.56 -11.16
N LEU A 69 -13.61 -35.00 -10.91
CA LEU A 69 -14.70 -34.12 -10.46
C LEU A 69 -14.40 -33.48 -9.09
N LEU A 70 -13.86 -34.25 -8.13
CA LEU A 70 -13.47 -33.74 -6.82
C LEU A 70 -12.31 -32.75 -6.93
N ASP A 71 -11.31 -33.05 -7.74
CA ASP A 71 -10.16 -32.17 -7.97
C ASP A 71 -10.61 -30.85 -8.66
N GLN A 72 -11.53 -30.93 -9.62
CA GLN A 72 -12.11 -29.78 -10.30
C GLN A 72 -12.90 -28.91 -9.32
N ASP A 73 -13.77 -29.48 -8.48
CA ASP A 73 -14.55 -28.74 -7.49
C ASP A 73 -13.63 -28.07 -6.46
N GLN A 74 -12.57 -28.75 -6.00
CA GLN A 74 -11.57 -28.14 -5.11
C GLN A 74 -10.82 -26.99 -5.78
N PHE A 75 -10.48 -27.13 -7.05
CA PHE A 75 -9.81 -26.10 -7.82
C PHE A 75 -10.70 -24.86 -8.01
N GLU A 76 -11.97 -25.06 -8.37
CA GLU A 76 -12.94 -23.96 -8.52
C GLU A 76 -13.13 -23.20 -7.21
N ARG A 77 -13.22 -23.91 -6.09
CA ARG A 77 -13.31 -23.28 -4.75
C ARG A 77 -12.07 -22.47 -4.40
N ARG A 78 -10.86 -22.97 -4.72
CA ARG A 78 -9.61 -22.24 -4.49
C ARG A 78 -9.53 -20.99 -5.36
N LEU A 79 -9.93 -21.07 -6.62
CA LEU A 79 -10.00 -19.90 -7.52
C LEU A 79 -10.97 -18.86 -7.00
N ASP A 80 -12.18 -19.25 -6.60
CA ASP A 80 -13.16 -18.32 -6.03
C ASP A 80 -12.63 -17.60 -4.79
N GLN A 81 -11.92 -18.31 -3.93
CA GLN A 81 -11.25 -17.69 -2.77
C GLN A 81 -10.18 -16.69 -3.17
N ILE A 82 -9.37 -17.00 -4.19
CA ILE A 82 -8.31 -16.10 -4.71
C ILE A 82 -8.96 -14.84 -5.30
N PHE A 83 -10.02 -14.97 -6.12
CA PHE A 83 -10.71 -13.81 -6.69
C PHE A 83 -11.37 -12.94 -5.63
N LYS A 84 -12.02 -13.53 -4.62
CA LYS A 84 -12.59 -12.77 -3.50
C LYS A 84 -11.51 -12.02 -2.72
N ARG A 85 -10.36 -12.66 -2.50
CA ARG A 85 -9.24 -12.04 -1.82
C ARG A 85 -8.64 -10.91 -2.65
N GLN A 86 -8.46 -11.10 -3.96
CA GLN A 86 -7.99 -10.06 -4.86
C GLN A 86 -8.91 -8.84 -4.84
N ALA A 87 -10.22 -9.03 -5.01
CA ALA A 87 -11.20 -7.95 -4.98
C ALA A 87 -11.16 -7.18 -3.64
N ALA A 88 -10.99 -7.88 -2.51
CA ALA A 88 -10.83 -7.27 -1.20
C ALA A 88 -9.54 -6.42 -1.10
N LEU A 89 -8.41 -6.90 -1.64
CA LEU A 89 -7.15 -6.16 -1.66
C LEU A 89 -7.19 -4.94 -2.58
N GLU A 90 -7.89 -5.02 -3.70
CA GLU A 90 -8.12 -3.88 -4.61
C GLU A 90 -9.00 -2.80 -3.97
N ALA A 91 -10.07 -3.19 -3.27
CA ALA A 91 -10.91 -2.28 -2.51
C ALA A 91 -10.11 -1.59 -1.37
N ARG A 92 -9.21 -2.34 -0.69
CA ARG A 92 -8.28 -1.76 0.30
C ARG A 92 -7.30 -0.79 -0.33
N ALA A 93 -6.74 -1.11 -1.51
CA ALA A 93 -5.82 -0.22 -2.22
C ALA A 93 -6.47 1.12 -2.59
N SER A 94 -7.73 1.11 -3.03
CA SER A 94 -8.50 2.32 -3.32
C SER A 94 -8.69 3.19 -2.07
N SER A 95 -9.00 2.56 -0.92
CA SER A 95 -9.13 3.26 0.36
C SER A 95 -7.81 3.86 0.85
N LEU A 96 -6.69 3.16 0.62
CA LEU A 96 -5.34 3.66 0.93
C LEU A 96 -4.95 4.86 0.07
N GLY A 97 -5.31 4.86 -1.22
CA GLY A 97 -5.09 5.99 -2.12
C GLY A 97 -5.75 7.27 -1.64
N ALA A 98 -6.95 7.17 -1.03
CA ALA A 98 -7.66 8.31 -0.46
C ALA A 98 -7.03 8.85 0.85
N LEU A 99 -6.28 8.01 1.59
CA LEU A 99 -5.58 8.39 2.82
C LEU A 99 -4.18 8.94 2.56
N ALA A 100 -3.56 8.57 1.44
CA ALA A 100 -2.19 8.95 1.13
C ALA A 100 -2.09 10.45 0.85
N ASP A 101 -1.42 11.18 1.72
CA ASP A 101 -0.95 12.53 1.42
C ASP A 101 0.22 12.41 0.43
N PRO A 102 0.19 13.06 -0.75
CA PRO A 102 1.26 12.95 -1.73
C PRO A 102 2.64 13.36 -1.19
N ALA A 103 2.68 14.13 -0.11
CA ALA A 103 3.91 14.55 0.56
C ALA A 103 4.56 13.44 1.40
N VAL A 104 3.79 12.43 1.86
CA VAL A 104 4.27 11.37 2.78
C VAL A 104 4.64 10.09 2.03
N THR A 105 4.05 9.85 0.87
CA THR A 105 4.18 8.56 0.18
C THR A 105 5.40 8.43 -0.73
N GLY A 106 6.16 9.50 -0.96
CA GLY A 106 7.30 9.46 -1.90
C GLY A 106 6.89 8.96 -3.30
N ALA A 107 5.60 9.08 -3.64
CA ALA A 107 5.08 8.63 -4.90
C ALA A 107 5.78 9.42 -6.02
N ILE A 108 6.58 8.73 -6.80
CA ILE A 108 7.12 9.22 -8.07
C ILE A 108 5.92 9.70 -8.87
N LYS A 109 5.76 11.02 -9.01
CA LYS A 109 4.78 11.59 -9.94
C LYS A 109 5.03 10.95 -11.30
N PRO A 110 4.04 10.30 -11.94
CA PRO A 110 4.21 9.96 -13.33
C PRO A 110 4.45 11.26 -14.07
N ASN A 111 5.59 11.34 -14.76
CA ASN A 111 6.03 12.50 -15.51
C ASN A 111 4.92 12.89 -16.48
N ALA A 112 4.19 13.95 -16.16
CA ALA A 112 3.22 14.55 -17.06
C ALA A 112 4.03 15.16 -18.21
N ARG A 113 4.12 14.43 -19.31
CA ARG A 113 4.58 15.00 -20.58
C ARG A 113 3.65 16.15 -20.93
N SER A 114 4.22 17.33 -21.09
CA SER A 114 3.55 18.51 -21.61
C SER A 114 2.80 18.19 -22.90
N PRO A 115 1.57 18.68 -23.10
CA PRO A 115 0.85 18.48 -24.35
C PRO A 115 1.38 19.43 -25.42
N GLY A 116 2.14 18.88 -26.36
CA GLY A 116 2.31 19.48 -27.66
C GLY A 116 1.07 19.19 -28.54
N ALA A 117 0.57 20.20 -29.20
CA ALA A 117 -0.65 20.24 -29.98
C ALA A 117 -0.77 19.13 -31.04
N GLY A 118 -1.99 18.60 -31.25
CA GLY A 118 -2.36 17.74 -32.38
C GLY A 118 -3.63 16.94 -32.11
N ASP A 119 -4.70 17.36 -32.79
CA ASP A 119 -6.05 16.78 -32.81
C ASP A 119 -6.14 15.26 -33.03
N SER A 120 -6.99 14.58 -32.26
CA SER A 120 -8.08 13.65 -32.64
C SER A 120 -8.42 12.70 -31.46
N PRO A 121 -9.69 12.35 -31.24
CA PRO A 121 -10.12 11.55 -30.11
C PRO A 121 -9.85 10.06 -30.38
N ALA A 122 -8.83 9.50 -29.76
CA ALA A 122 -8.57 8.07 -29.74
C ALA A 122 -9.18 7.42 -28.50
N ALA A 123 -10.00 6.43 -28.76
CA ALA A 123 -10.69 5.56 -27.83
C ALA A 123 -9.73 4.94 -26.79
N LEU A 124 -10.24 4.82 -25.56
CA LEU A 124 -9.62 4.08 -24.45
C LEU A 124 -9.25 2.65 -24.90
N PRO A 125 -8.03 2.18 -24.64
CA PRO A 125 -7.69 0.79 -24.89
C PRO A 125 -8.41 -0.10 -23.87
N LYS A 126 -9.34 -0.93 -24.37
CA LYS A 126 -9.86 -2.06 -23.62
C LYS A 126 -8.72 -3.04 -23.33
N PRO A 127 -8.69 -3.71 -22.16
CA PRO A 127 -7.72 -4.78 -21.93
C PRO A 127 -7.96 -5.89 -22.95
N SER A 128 -6.97 -6.15 -23.80
CA SER A 128 -7.00 -7.25 -24.77
C SER A 128 -6.95 -8.58 -24.03
N PRO A 129 -7.89 -9.48 -24.27
CA PRO A 129 -7.68 -10.88 -23.97
C PRO A 129 -6.63 -11.42 -24.95
N ILE A 130 -5.69 -12.18 -24.43
CA ILE A 130 -4.77 -13.13 -25.07
C ILE A 130 -4.74 -13.07 -26.61
N SER A 131 -3.69 -12.50 -27.17
CA SER A 131 -3.50 -12.51 -28.61
C SER A 131 -3.07 -13.90 -29.08
N ASP A 132 -3.86 -14.51 -29.99
CA ASP A 132 -3.63 -15.79 -30.65
C ASP A 132 -2.48 -15.77 -31.69
N LYS A 133 -1.38 -15.10 -31.40
CA LYS A 133 -0.18 -15.18 -32.21
C LYS A 133 0.98 -15.76 -31.40
N ALA A 134 0.89 -17.07 -31.16
CA ALA A 134 2.08 -17.84 -30.86
C ALA A 134 2.89 -17.98 -32.16
N VAL A 135 3.88 -17.10 -32.32
CA VAL A 135 4.91 -17.28 -33.35
C VAL A 135 5.82 -18.39 -32.85
N PHE A 136 5.70 -19.58 -33.44
CA PHE A 136 6.65 -20.66 -33.30
C PHE A 136 7.96 -20.21 -33.95
N THR A 137 8.93 -19.77 -33.19
CA THR A 137 10.32 -19.68 -33.63
C THR A 137 10.98 -21.03 -33.36
N ALA A 138 11.51 -21.63 -34.43
CA ALA A 138 12.32 -22.85 -34.37
C ALA A 138 13.53 -22.65 -33.42
N PRO A 139 13.97 -23.70 -32.72
CA PRO A 139 15.12 -23.60 -31.82
C PRO A 139 16.39 -23.32 -32.61
N PRO A 140 17.23 -22.40 -32.16
CA PRO A 140 18.54 -22.19 -32.78
C PRO A 140 19.50 -23.36 -32.46
N ASP A 141 20.30 -23.71 -33.47
CA ASP A 141 21.32 -24.72 -33.43
C ASP A 141 22.33 -24.54 -32.27
N ARG A 142 22.73 -25.67 -31.73
CA ARG A 142 23.78 -25.78 -30.74
C ARG A 142 25.12 -25.41 -31.40
N GLU A 143 25.69 -24.28 -30.94
CA GLU A 143 27.14 -24.12 -30.78
C GLU A 143 27.45 -22.64 -30.43
N ALA A 144 27.58 -22.34 -29.14
CA ALA A 144 28.48 -21.30 -28.63
C ALA A 144 28.57 -21.43 -27.09
N ARG A 145 29.59 -22.17 -26.67
CA ARG A 145 30.14 -22.12 -25.31
C ARG A 145 30.80 -20.77 -25.13
N PHE A 146 30.27 -19.94 -24.20
CA PHE A 146 31.12 -18.98 -23.51
C PHE A 146 30.74 -18.90 -22.04
N GLU A 147 31.71 -19.22 -21.20
CA GLU A 147 31.66 -19.11 -19.75
C GLU A 147 31.60 -17.64 -19.35
N LEU A 148 30.63 -17.28 -18.48
CA LEU A 148 30.78 -16.17 -17.59
C LEU A 148 30.24 -16.54 -16.21
N ARG A 149 31.19 -16.64 -15.30
CA ARG A 149 31.05 -16.90 -13.88
C ARG A 149 30.46 -15.66 -13.19
N GLY A 150 29.41 -15.84 -12.41
CA GLY A 150 29.05 -14.96 -11.30
C GLY A 150 27.93 -14.00 -11.52
N ALA A 151 26.70 -14.45 -11.32
CA ALA A 151 25.60 -13.60 -10.90
C ALA A 151 24.58 -14.44 -10.11
N ALA A 152 24.03 -13.85 -9.05
CA ALA A 152 23.10 -14.42 -8.10
C ALA A 152 21.90 -15.12 -8.75
N PRO A 153 21.34 -16.19 -8.16
CA PRO A 153 20.17 -16.89 -8.71
C PRO A 153 18.92 -16.04 -8.49
N SER A 154 18.67 -15.17 -9.44
CA SER A 154 17.54 -14.29 -9.47
C SER A 154 16.27 -14.96 -10.05
N ALA A 155 15.22 -14.24 -10.07
CA ALA A 155 13.84 -14.48 -10.46
C ALA A 155 13.56 -15.56 -11.54
N SER A 156 14.46 -15.80 -12.48
CA SER A 156 14.32 -16.80 -13.56
C SER A 156 14.22 -18.25 -13.06
N ARG A 157 14.88 -18.59 -11.95
CA ARG A 157 14.81 -19.94 -11.36
C ARG A 157 13.49 -20.21 -10.65
N ARG A 158 12.84 -19.15 -10.14
CA ARG A 158 11.50 -19.26 -9.52
C ARG A 158 10.41 -19.39 -10.59
N MET A 159 10.58 -18.74 -11.75
CA MET A 159 9.64 -18.87 -12.87
C MET A 159 9.73 -20.25 -13.55
N ALA A 160 10.93 -20.83 -13.66
CA ALA A 160 11.12 -22.19 -14.17
C ALA A 160 10.55 -23.27 -13.22
N ALA A 161 10.58 -23.06 -11.92
CA ALA A 161 9.94 -23.96 -10.95
C ALA A 161 8.40 -23.87 -10.99
N ALA A 162 7.84 -22.71 -11.32
CA ALA A 162 6.38 -22.52 -11.49
C ALA A 162 5.85 -23.22 -12.76
N THR A 163 6.64 -23.35 -13.81
CA THR A 163 6.26 -24.06 -15.05
C THR A 163 6.35 -25.58 -14.90
N SER A 164 7.10 -26.11 -13.92
CA SER A 164 7.19 -27.55 -13.64
C SER A 164 6.11 -28.10 -12.71
N GLY A 165 5.38 -27.26 -12.04
CA GLY A 165 4.36 -27.62 -11.03
C GLY A 165 2.92 -27.66 -11.56
N GLY A 166 2.71 -27.49 -12.83
CA GLY A 166 1.34 -27.47 -13.40
C GLY A 166 0.45 -26.36 -12.77
N LEU A 167 -0.85 -26.59 -12.77
CA LEU A 167 -1.89 -25.67 -12.33
C LEU A 167 -1.78 -25.32 -10.82
N GLU A 168 -1.38 -26.28 -9.99
CA GLU A 168 -1.20 -26.06 -8.55
C GLU A 168 -0.02 -25.10 -8.24
N GLY A 169 1.08 -25.21 -9.00
CA GLY A 169 2.20 -24.28 -8.88
C GLY A 169 1.82 -22.84 -9.25
N ALA A 170 0.95 -22.69 -10.26
CA ALA A 170 0.44 -21.37 -10.64
C ALA A 170 -0.47 -20.77 -9.55
N LEU A 171 -1.35 -21.56 -8.95
CA LEU A 171 -2.19 -21.14 -7.83
C LEU A 171 -1.37 -20.74 -6.59
N ALA A 172 -0.38 -21.56 -6.24
CA ALA A 172 0.53 -21.23 -5.14
C ALA A 172 1.28 -19.91 -5.40
N GLY A 173 1.77 -19.70 -6.63
CA GLY A 173 2.41 -18.45 -7.02
C GLY A 173 1.48 -17.22 -6.93
N LEU A 174 0.20 -17.38 -7.27
CA LEU A 174 -0.80 -16.35 -7.08
C LEU A 174 -1.06 -16.06 -5.61
N GLN A 175 -1.22 -17.08 -4.78
CA GLN A 175 -1.39 -16.92 -3.34
C GLN A 175 -0.21 -16.17 -2.71
N ASP A 176 1.03 -16.58 -3.03
CA ASP A 176 2.24 -15.90 -2.58
C ASP A 176 2.28 -14.42 -3.03
N SER A 177 1.79 -14.13 -4.24
CA SER A 177 1.75 -12.75 -4.72
C SER A 177 0.74 -11.90 -3.95
N LEU A 178 -0.44 -12.45 -3.64
CA LEU A 178 -1.46 -11.78 -2.83
C LEU A 178 -0.99 -11.59 -1.38
N ASP A 179 -0.29 -12.57 -0.80
CA ASP A 179 0.32 -12.46 0.53
C ASP A 179 1.33 -11.31 0.60
N ARG A 180 2.18 -11.17 -0.43
CA ARG A 180 3.12 -10.03 -0.54
C ARG A 180 2.41 -8.68 -0.67
N VAL A 181 1.32 -8.62 -1.42
CA VAL A 181 0.51 -7.39 -1.54
C VAL A 181 -0.12 -7.03 -0.20
N GLU A 182 -0.73 -8.00 0.49
CA GLU A 182 -1.34 -7.78 1.80
C GLU A 182 -0.32 -7.35 2.86
N ALA A 183 0.84 -8.00 2.90
CA ALA A 183 1.93 -7.62 3.80
C ALA A 183 2.41 -6.18 3.52
N ARG A 184 2.54 -5.79 2.25
CA ARG A 184 2.92 -4.42 1.87
C ARG A 184 1.87 -3.39 2.28
N GLN A 185 0.58 -3.69 2.07
CA GLN A 185 -0.51 -2.81 2.51
C GLN A 185 -0.51 -2.64 4.03
N THR A 186 -0.36 -3.72 4.77
CA THR A 186 -0.31 -3.70 6.24
C THR A 186 0.89 -2.90 6.74
N TRP A 187 2.06 -3.11 6.15
CA TRP A 187 3.26 -2.34 6.47
C TRP A 187 3.06 -0.83 6.22
N SER A 188 2.49 -0.47 5.07
CA SER A 188 2.21 0.94 4.71
C SER A 188 1.25 1.60 5.70
N LEU A 189 0.20 0.88 6.12
CA LEU A 189 -0.74 1.37 7.13
C LEU A 189 -0.08 1.59 8.48
N ASN A 190 0.72 0.63 8.95
CA ASN A 190 1.43 0.74 10.22
C ASN A 190 2.39 1.94 10.21
N THR A 191 3.16 2.10 9.13
CA THR A 191 4.08 3.23 8.98
C THR A 191 3.32 4.56 8.97
N LEU A 192 2.16 4.63 8.30
CA LEU A 192 1.34 5.83 8.26
C LEU A 192 0.73 6.16 9.63
N GLU A 193 0.20 5.16 10.33
CA GLU A 193 -0.33 5.31 11.70
C GLU A 193 0.76 5.85 12.65
N GLU A 194 1.94 5.23 12.65
CA GLU A 194 3.08 5.64 13.48
C GLU A 194 3.56 7.05 13.15
N SER A 195 3.59 7.44 11.88
CA SER A 195 4.01 8.77 11.44
C SER A 195 3.08 9.86 11.97
N TYR A 196 1.74 9.67 11.86
CA TYR A 196 0.78 10.62 12.40
C TYR A 196 0.80 10.68 13.93
N ASP A 197 0.88 9.53 14.61
CA ASP A 197 0.97 9.48 16.06
C ASP A 197 2.23 10.21 16.59
N THR A 198 3.35 9.98 15.93
CA THR A 198 4.61 10.66 16.27
C THR A 198 4.50 12.17 16.05
N LYS A 199 3.91 12.59 14.91
CA LYS A 199 3.67 14.00 14.61
C LYS A 199 2.76 14.65 15.65
N VAL A 200 1.65 14.01 16.00
CA VAL A 200 0.71 14.50 17.04
C VAL A 200 1.38 14.60 18.40
N LYS A 201 2.10 13.56 18.83
CA LYS A 201 2.83 13.56 20.11
C LYS A 201 3.86 14.68 20.18
N ARG A 202 4.64 14.88 19.13
CA ARG A 202 5.65 15.96 19.04
C ARG A 202 5.01 17.33 19.16
N MET A 203 3.97 17.62 18.37
CA MET A 203 3.28 18.91 18.43
C MET A 203 2.63 19.17 19.79
N ARG A 204 1.96 18.18 20.39
CA ARG A 204 1.40 18.30 21.73
C ARG A 204 2.47 18.55 22.80
N GLY A 205 3.59 17.86 22.71
CA GLY A 205 4.73 18.06 23.62
C GLY A 205 5.25 19.49 23.58
N VAL A 206 5.41 20.04 22.37
CA VAL A 206 5.85 21.43 22.20
C VAL A 206 4.81 22.42 22.76
N LEU A 207 3.54 22.24 22.47
CA LEU A 207 2.49 23.13 23.02
C LEU A 207 2.43 23.06 24.56
N ALA A 208 2.58 21.88 25.14
CA ALA A 208 2.59 21.69 26.59
C ALA A 208 3.80 22.39 27.24
N GLU A 209 4.99 22.27 26.64
CA GLU A 209 6.23 22.93 27.12
C GLU A 209 6.13 24.45 27.08
N LEU A 210 5.46 24.99 26.05
CA LEU A 210 5.22 26.43 25.91
C LEU A 210 4.09 26.94 26.79
N GLY A 211 3.42 26.06 27.57
CA GLY A 211 2.26 26.43 28.37
C GLY A 211 0.95 26.63 27.60
N LEU A 212 0.97 26.31 26.30
CA LEU A 212 -0.16 26.51 25.37
C LEU A 212 -1.05 25.26 25.26
N GLY A 213 -0.91 24.29 26.13
CA GLY A 213 -1.65 23.02 26.11
C GLY A 213 -3.17 23.15 26.35
N ARG A 214 -3.62 24.32 26.78
CA ARG A 214 -5.04 24.68 26.96
C ARG A 214 -5.51 25.62 25.85
N THR A 215 -5.38 25.24 24.61
CA THR A 215 -6.10 25.96 23.56
C THR A 215 -7.58 25.67 23.76
N SER A 216 -8.31 26.66 24.32
CA SER A 216 -9.76 26.62 24.33
C SER A 216 -10.21 26.56 22.88
N GLU A 217 -10.85 25.44 22.51
CA GLU A 217 -11.49 25.38 21.21
C GLU A 217 -12.56 26.46 21.14
N PRO A 218 -12.63 27.24 20.04
CA PRO A 218 -13.83 28.01 19.80
C PRO A 218 -14.99 27.00 19.79
N PRO A 219 -16.12 27.30 20.44
CA PRO A 219 -17.25 26.41 20.47
C PRO A 219 -17.67 26.10 19.04
N SER A 220 -17.43 24.87 18.59
CA SER A 220 -17.88 24.37 17.30
C SER A 220 -19.38 24.16 17.43
N GLY A 221 -20.19 25.04 16.79
CA GLY A 221 -21.62 24.97 16.88
C GLY A 221 -22.20 23.76 16.17
N GLY A 222 -23.13 23.08 16.82
CA GLY A 222 -23.89 21.96 16.31
C GLY A 222 -23.89 20.75 17.24
N PRO A 223 -24.89 19.86 17.19
CA PRO A 223 -24.87 18.63 17.96
C PRO A 223 -23.74 17.71 17.48
N PHE A 224 -22.79 17.42 18.36
CA PHE A 224 -21.73 16.45 18.09
C PHE A 224 -22.32 15.04 18.09
N VAL A 225 -22.38 14.42 16.90
CA VAL A 225 -22.73 12.99 16.75
C VAL A 225 -21.42 12.25 16.51
N PRO A 226 -20.90 11.49 17.50
CA PRO A 226 -19.67 10.74 17.31
C PRO A 226 -19.89 9.64 16.27
N TYR A 227 -19.06 9.63 15.24
CA TYR A 227 -19.02 8.50 14.32
C TYR A 227 -18.58 7.24 15.07
N ARG A 228 -19.42 6.21 15.06
CA ARG A 228 -19.10 4.89 15.61
C ARG A 228 -18.91 3.92 14.46
N LEU A 229 -17.75 3.27 14.44
CA LEU A 229 -17.54 2.13 13.57
C LEU A 229 -18.58 1.05 13.86
N ALA A 230 -19.08 0.39 12.82
CA ALA A 230 -19.96 -0.77 12.99
C ALA A 230 -19.24 -1.83 13.84
N SER A 231 -19.98 -2.52 14.70
CA SER A 231 -19.43 -3.64 15.52
C SER A 231 -18.82 -4.75 14.65
N SER A 232 -19.29 -4.86 13.40
CA SER A 232 -18.79 -5.80 12.39
C SER A 232 -17.54 -5.33 11.63
N ALA A 233 -17.02 -4.13 11.94
CA ALA A 233 -15.85 -3.59 11.23
C ALA A 233 -14.64 -4.53 11.35
N ASN A 234 -13.99 -4.83 10.25
CA ASN A 234 -12.80 -5.66 10.21
C ASN A 234 -11.54 -4.90 10.72
N ALA A 235 -10.43 -5.62 10.90
CA ALA A 235 -9.19 -5.04 11.42
C ALA A 235 -8.65 -3.89 10.56
N PHE A 236 -8.74 -4.01 9.24
CA PHE A 236 -8.34 -2.98 8.28
C PHE A 236 -9.18 -1.71 8.43
N GLU A 237 -10.50 -1.82 8.48
CA GLU A 237 -11.41 -0.67 8.65
C GLU A 237 -11.16 0.05 9.98
N ARG A 238 -10.92 -0.69 11.05
CA ARG A 238 -10.55 -0.10 12.35
C ARG A 238 -9.24 0.66 12.27
N GLN A 239 -8.25 0.15 11.55
CA GLN A 239 -6.96 0.80 11.39
C GLN A 239 -7.09 2.07 10.54
N VAL A 240 -7.79 2.01 9.40
CA VAL A 240 -8.09 3.16 8.55
C VAL A 240 -8.78 4.27 9.35
N TYR A 241 -9.73 3.91 10.21
CA TYR A 241 -10.40 4.87 11.09
C TYR A 241 -9.43 5.54 12.07
N ARG A 242 -8.55 4.75 12.76
CA ARG A 242 -7.55 5.33 13.67
C ARG A 242 -6.64 6.31 12.94
N ILE A 243 -6.16 5.95 11.76
CA ILE A 243 -5.32 6.81 10.92
C ILE A 243 -6.06 8.10 10.55
N SER A 244 -7.33 8.02 10.14
CA SER A 244 -8.14 9.20 9.80
C SER A 244 -8.31 10.15 10.98
N VAL A 245 -8.52 9.62 12.17
CA VAL A 245 -8.59 10.41 13.42
C VAL A 245 -7.24 11.05 13.75
N ALA A 246 -6.15 10.29 13.69
CA ALA A 246 -4.81 10.79 13.95
C ALA A 246 -4.40 11.88 12.93
N ARG A 247 -4.75 11.70 11.65
CA ARG A 247 -4.57 12.72 10.60
C ARG A 247 -5.34 14.00 10.91
N ALA A 248 -6.63 13.90 11.21
CA ALA A 248 -7.45 15.07 11.55
C ALA A 248 -6.88 15.83 12.76
N GLN A 249 -6.36 15.10 13.77
CA GLN A 249 -5.67 15.72 14.92
C GLN A 249 -4.36 16.38 14.50
N ALA A 250 -3.56 15.74 13.64
CA ALA A 250 -2.32 16.32 13.13
C ALA A 250 -2.57 17.61 12.34
N ASP A 251 -3.58 17.60 11.46
CA ASP A 251 -3.97 18.77 10.66
C ASP A 251 -4.45 19.93 11.55
N ARG A 252 -5.23 19.61 12.58
CA ARG A 252 -5.67 20.60 13.55
C ARG A 252 -4.49 21.20 14.31
N LEU A 253 -3.59 20.36 14.87
CA LEU A 253 -2.41 20.84 15.58
C LEU A 253 -1.47 21.63 14.64
N THR A 254 -1.36 21.26 13.38
CA THR A 254 -0.58 22.01 12.39
C THR A 254 -1.14 23.42 12.18
N ARG A 255 -2.47 23.59 12.14
CA ARG A 255 -3.10 24.93 12.11
C ARG A 255 -2.82 25.73 13.38
N THR A 256 -2.95 25.11 14.55
CA THR A 256 -2.58 25.75 15.82
C THR A 256 -1.10 26.14 15.85
N MET A 257 -0.19 25.26 15.41
CA MET A 257 1.24 25.55 15.36
C MET A 257 1.59 26.69 14.41
N SER A 258 0.79 26.97 13.39
CA SER A 258 1.03 28.11 12.49
C SER A 258 0.84 29.49 13.15
N THR A 259 0.13 29.54 14.28
CA THR A 259 -0.08 30.74 15.09
C THR A 259 0.88 30.83 16.28
N VAL A 260 1.74 29.82 16.51
CA VAL A 260 2.74 29.86 17.57
C VAL A 260 4.06 30.39 17.02
N PRO A 261 4.69 31.41 17.64
CA PRO A 261 5.87 32.12 17.11
C PRO A 261 7.17 31.33 17.33
N ILE A 262 7.28 30.18 16.67
CA ILE A 262 8.41 29.24 16.80
C ILE A 262 9.47 29.39 15.70
N ARG A 263 9.27 30.25 14.70
CA ARG A 263 10.25 30.53 13.65
C ARG A 263 11.19 31.68 14.04
N LYS A 264 12.40 31.70 13.46
CA LYS A 264 13.29 32.85 13.58
C LYS A 264 12.73 34.05 12.78
N PRO A 265 12.80 35.28 13.32
CA PRO A 265 12.35 36.50 12.62
C PRO A 265 13.33 36.95 11.52
N VAL A 266 14.52 36.39 11.47
CA VAL A 266 15.64 36.74 10.61
C VAL A 266 16.22 35.49 9.94
N ILE A 267 16.76 35.65 8.72
CA ILE A 267 17.34 34.54 7.93
C ILE A 267 18.87 34.55 8.12
N GLY A 268 19.45 33.36 8.20
CA GLY A 268 20.90 33.16 8.30
C GLY A 268 21.40 32.83 9.70
N GLU A 269 22.71 32.68 9.81
CA GLU A 269 23.39 32.62 11.12
C GLU A 269 23.42 34.03 11.67
N ILE A 270 22.54 34.29 12.64
CA ILE A 270 22.42 35.59 13.25
C ILE A 270 22.79 35.46 14.71
N ASP A 271 23.78 36.24 15.08
CA ASP A 271 24.25 36.34 16.47
C ASP A 271 23.18 37.03 17.32
N MET A 272 22.69 36.30 18.31
CA MET A 272 21.90 36.86 19.37
C MET A 272 22.84 37.63 20.31
N THR A 273 22.75 38.95 20.30
CA THR A 273 23.62 39.82 21.03
C THR A 273 23.15 40.08 22.45
N SER A 274 21.86 39.91 22.74
CA SER A 274 21.32 40.11 24.06
C SER A 274 20.12 39.20 24.36
N SER A 275 20.12 38.60 25.54
CA SER A 275 19.06 37.71 26.03
C SER A 275 17.94 38.46 26.77
N PHE A 276 16.79 37.78 26.90
CA PHE A 276 15.68 38.20 27.75
C PHE A 276 16.08 38.17 29.22
N GLY A 277 15.61 39.13 30.01
CA GLY A 277 15.77 39.14 31.45
C GLY A 277 16.45 40.41 32.00
N VAL A 278 16.81 40.38 33.28
CA VAL A 278 17.43 41.53 33.96
C VAL A 278 18.85 41.68 33.45
N ARG A 279 19.19 42.89 32.95
CA ARG A 279 20.55 43.27 32.53
C ARG A 279 20.83 44.72 32.91
N ILE A 280 22.10 45.14 32.87
CA ILE A 280 22.46 46.55 32.99
C ILE A 280 22.03 47.28 31.72
N ASP A 281 21.22 48.32 31.90
CA ASP A 281 20.79 49.20 30.79
C ASP A 281 21.99 49.95 30.20
N PRO A 282 22.23 49.87 28.88
CA PRO A 282 23.41 50.47 28.27
C PRO A 282 23.42 51.99 28.28
N PHE A 283 22.28 52.63 28.50
CA PHE A 283 22.17 54.10 28.52
C PHE A 283 22.21 54.68 29.93
N LEU A 284 21.60 53.99 30.92
CA LEU A 284 21.44 54.48 32.28
C LEU A 284 22.43 53.85 33.28
N GLY A 285 23.08 52.74 32.88
CA GLY A 285 23.99 52.02 33.77
C GLY A 285 23.31 51.37 34.97
N ARG A 286 22.00 51.17 34.95
CA ARG A 286 21.19 50.58 36.04
C ARG A 286 20.55 49.27 35.63
N PRO A 287 20.25 48.38 36.58
CA PRO A 287 19.50 47.17 36.28
C PRO A 287 18.12 47.51 35.66
N ALA A 288 17.82 46.89 34.52
CA ALA A 288 16.54 47.01 33.83
C ALA A 288 16.14 45.66 33.24
N MET A 289 14.84 45.45 33.09
CA MET A 289 14.27 44.27 32.43
C MET A 289 14.33 44.43 30.92
N HIS A 290 15.02 43.52 30.25
CA HIS A 290 14.98 43.38 28.81
C HIS A 290 13.84 42.46 28.43
N THR A 291 12.80 43.01 27.80
CA THR A 291 11.52 42.34 27.50
C THR A 291 11.55 41.48 26.25
N GLY A 292 12.71 41.39 25.58
CA GLY A 292 12.89 40.67 24.35
C GLY A 292 14.27 40.03 24.21
N ILE A 293 14.64 39.72 23.01
CA ILE A 293 15.98 39.33 22.60
C ILE A 293 16.41 40.19 21.43
N ASP A 294 17.70 40.46 21.33
CA ASP A 294 18.26 41.32 20.30
C ASP A 294 19.04 40.47 19.30
N PHE A 295 18.72 40.63 18.01
CA PHE A 295 19.44 40.02 16.90
C PHE A 295 20.23 41.08 16.13
N HIS A 296 21.55 40.94 16.09
CA HIS A 296 22.39 41.80 15.27
C HIS A 296 22.22 41.47 13.80
N GLY A 297 22.31 42.47 12.92
CA GLY A 297 22.22 42.29 11.47
C GLY A 297 22.57 43.59 10.73
N THR A 298 22.48 43.53 9.41
CA THR A 298 22.73 44.68 8.55
C THR A 298 21.47 45.53 8.41
N GLN A 299 21.60 46.83 8.48
CA GLN A 299 20.48 47.74 8.25
C GLN A 299 19.82 47.44 6.90
N GLY A 300 18.50 47.24 6.87
CA GLY A 300 17.75 46.87 5.70
C GLY A 300 17.49 45.38 5.53
N ASP A 301 18.08 44.51 6.38
CA ASP A 301 17.81 43.09 6.34
C ASP A 301 16.32 42.79 6.55
N PRO A 302 15.71 41.84 5.81
CA PRO A 302 14.29 41.55 5.92
C PRO A 302 13.93 40.89 7.25
N ILE A 303 12.99 41.48 7.95
CA ILE A 303 12.41 40.94 9.18
C ILE A 303 11.10 40.23 8.84
N ARG A 304 10.94 39.01 9.34
CA ARG A 304 9.81 38.12 8.98
C ARG A 304 8.95 37.78 10.19
N ALA A 305 7.66 37.66 9.94
CA ALA A 305 6.70 37.18 10.92
C ALA A 305 7.03 35.76 11.38
N THR A 306 7.14 35.58 12.70
CA THR A 306 7.49 34.28 13.34
C THR A 306 6.31 33.32 13.38
N ALA A 307 5.08 33.85 13.26
CA ALA A 307 3.83 33.10 13.14
C ALA A 307 2.81 33.87 12.27
N SER A 308 1.74 33.20 11.88
CA SER A 308 0.60 33.85 11.20
C SER A 308 -0.24 34.64 12.20
N GLY A 309 -0.82 35.76 11.79
CA GLY A 309 -1.61 36.62 12.69
C GLY A 309 -2.14 37.87 12.00
N THR A 310 -2.58 38.83 12.80
CA THR A 310 -3.06 40.15 12.34
C THR A 310 -2.22 41.23 12.94
N VAL A 311 -1.82 42.22 12.16
CA VAL A 311 -1.05 43.37 12.62
C VAL A 311 -1.92 44.26 13.48
N THR A 312 -1.54 44.45 14.75
CA THR A 312 -2.25 45.32 15.72
C THR A 312 -1.61 46.69 15.85
N LEU A 313 -0.29 46.79 15.59
CA LEU A 313 0.45 48.04 15.61
C LEU A 313 1.47 48.06 14.46
N ALA A 314 1.57 49.17 13.76
CA ALA A 314 2.55 49.43 12.72
C ALA A 314 2.87 50.94 12.70
N GLY A 315 3.97 51.34 13.35
CA GLY A 315 4.30 52.77 13.47
C GLY A 315 5.37 53.08 14.51
N TRP A 316 5.53 54.37 14.84
CA TRP A 316 6.48 54.82 15.84
C TRP A 316 5.91 54.57 17.26
N ASN A 317 6.68 53.94 18.15
CA ASN A 317 6.28 53.63 19.51
C ASN A 317 7.44 53.87 20.49
N GLY A 318 7.54 55.08 21.00
CA GLY A 318 8.49 55.45 22.08
C GLY A 318 9.92 54.92 21.91
N GLY A 319 10.41 54.20 22.92
CA GLY A 319 11.74 53.60 22.91
C GLY A 319 11.93 52.50 21.85
N TYR A 320 10.88 51.84 21.37
CA TYR A 320 10.97 50.83 20.33
C TYR A 320 11.26 51.44 18.93
N GLY A 321 11.11 52.77 18.77
CA GLY A 321 11.22 53.40 17.43
C GLY A 321 10.09 52.92 16.55
N ARG A 322 10.41 52.54 15.31
CA ARG A 322 9.42 51.86 14.40
C ARG A 322 9.20 50.45 14.88
N LEU A 323 7.94 50.15 15.20
CA LEU A 323 7.47 48.91 15.80
C LEU A 323 6.36 48.30 14.95
N VAL A 324 6.44 47.00 14.74
CA VAL A 324 5.33 46.17 14.29
C VAL A 324 4.94 45.23 15.44
N GLU A 325 3.63 45.15 15.76
CA GLU A 325 3.07 44.15 16.65
C GLU A 325 2.08 43.29 15.90
N VAL A 326 2.15 41.98 16.11
CA VAL A 326 1.31 40.98 15.46
C VAL A 326 0.61 40.16 16.53
N ASP A 327 -0.72 40.17 16.51
CA ASP A 327 -1.56 39.28 17.29
C ASP A 327 -1.74 37.96 16.57
N HIS A 328 -1.39 36.86 17.23
CA HIS A 328 -1.49 35.50 16.71
C HIS A 328 -2.73 34.75 17.21
N GLY A 329 -3.57 35.44 18.01
CA GLY A 329 -4.70 34.85 18.71
C GLY A 329 -4.29 34.09 19.99
N ASN A 330 -5.30 33.69 20.76
CA ASN A 330 -5.11 32.97 22.04
C ASN A 330 -4.17 33.67 23.03
N GLY A 331 -4.16 35.02 23.05
CA GLY A 331 -3.30 35.84 23.90
C GLY A 331 -1.83 35.91 23.45
N LEU A 332 -1.47 35.28 22.33
CA LEU A 332 -0.11 35.33 21.79
C LEU A 332 0.09 36.53 20.89
N ALA A 333 1.15 37.30 21.14
CA ALA A 333 1.58 38.38 20.26
C ALA A 333 3.11 38.43 20.13
N THR A 334 3.60 39.02 19.03
CA THR A 334 5.04 39.30 18.83
C THR A 334 5.27 40.75 18.45
N ARG A 335 6.42 41.28 18.88
CA ARG A 335 6.87 42.66 18.57
C ARG A 335 8.20 42.63 17.85
N TYR A 336 8.32 43.53 16.87
CA TYR A 336 9.50 43.73 16.03
C TYR A 336 9.88 45.20 16.13
N GLY A 337 10.90 45.53 16.96
CA GLY A 337 11.31 46.89 17.22
C GLY A 337 12.55 47.34 16.46
N HIS A 338 12.85 48.63 16.55
CA HIS A 338 14.00 49.33 15.95
C HIS A 338 14.08 49.28 14.45
N LEU A 339 12.93 49.02 13.77
CA LEU A 339 12.87 48.85 12.32
C LEU A 339 13.31 50.13 11.57
N SER A 340 14.00 49.99 10.46
CA SER A 340 14.28 51.09 9.51
C SER A 340 13.08 51.39 8.62
N GLU A 341 12.27 50.38 8.29
CA GLU A 341 11.11 50.47 7.42
C GLU A 341 10.04 49.44 7.89
N ILE A 342 8.76 49.80 7.71
CA ILE A 342 7.60 48.94 8.00
C ILE A 342 6.94 48.57 6.68
N ASP A 343 6.82 47.26 6.38
CA ASP A 343 6.30 46.74 5.13
C ASP A 343 4.83 46.28 5.22
N VAL A 344 4.17 46.54 6.38
CA VAL A 344 2.80 46.09 6.66
C VAL A 344 1.94 47.21 7.25
N THR A 345 0.60 47.03 7.25
CA THR A 345 -0.35 47.99 7.78
C THR A 345 -1.19 47.40 8.90
N ILE A 346 -1.71 48.24 9.79
CA ILE A 346 -2.63 47.82 10.88
C ILE A 346 -3.86 47.16 10.27
N GLY A 347 -4.29 46.02 10.86
CA GLY A 347 -5.41 45.21 10.41
C GLY A 347 -5.04 44.20 9.29
N GLN A 348 -3.83 44.26 8.75
CA GLN A 348 -3.37 43.31 7.72
C GLN A 348 -3.19 41.91 8.33
N THR A 349 -3.80 40.91 7.71
CA THR A 349 -3.52 39.48 8.02
C THR A 349 -2.21 39.08 7.36
N ILE A 350 -1.30 38.52 8.12
CA ILE A 350 0.02 38.07 7.66
C ILE A 350 0.18 36.56 7.82
N LYS A 351 0.98 35.98 6.95
CA LYS A 351 1.36 34.57 7.03
C LYS A 351 2.73 34.44 7.69
N ILE A 352 2.93 33.31 8.35
CA ILE A 352 4.23 32.91 8.88
C ILE A 352 5.34 33.04 7.83
N GLY A 353 6.44 33.72 8.14
CA GLY A 353 7.55 33.97 7.22
C GLY A 353 7.38 35.17 6.28
N GLN A 354 6.21 35.84 6.28
CA GLN A 354 5.98 37.08 5.50
C GLN A 354 6.86 38.21 6.07
N ILE A 355 7.41 39.04 5.20
CA ILE A 355 8.20 40.22 5.60
C ILE A 355 7.26 41.24 6.27
N VAL A 356 7.65 41.73 7.44
CA VAL A 356 6.91 42.74 8.21
C VAL A 356 7.61 44.10 8.27
N GLY A 357 8.91 44.12 7.96
CA GLY A 357 9.71 45.32 7.94
C GLY A 357 11.18 45.03 7.70
N ARG A 358 12.01 46.05 7.90
CA ARG A 358 13.47 46.02 7.67
C ARG A 358 14.21 46.32 8.97
N LEU A 359 15.30 45.56 9.22
CA LEU A 359 16.19 45.80 10.35
C LEU A 359 16.73 47.22 10.36
N GLY A 360 16.77 47.85 11.53
CA GLY A 360 17.24 49.23 11.65
C GLY A 360 17.89 49.54 12.99
N SER A 361 17.90 50.82 13.33
CA SER A 361 18.40 51.33 14.63
C SER A 361 17.57 52.56 15.08
N THR A 362 16.26 52.50 14.94
CA THR A 362 15.36 53.61 15.29
C THR A 362 14.96 53.52 16.77
N GLY A 363 14.59 54.69 17.37
CA GLY A 363 14.24 54.76 18.80
C GLY A 363 15.46 54.67 19.69
N ARG A 364 15.34 53.96 20.82
CA ARG A 364 16.40 53.77 21.80
C ARG A 364 17.26 52.57 21.45
N SER A 365 18.18 52.73 20.52
CA SER A 365 19.05 51.67 19.98
C SER A 365 20.48 52.15 19.97
N THR A 366 21.45 51.28 20.25
CA THR A 366 22.90 51.53 20.23
C THR A 366 23.55 51.20 18.90
N GLY A 367 22.83 50.59 17.96
CA GLY A 367 23.31 50.19 16.65
C GLY A 367 22.29 49.31 15.92
N PRO A 368 22.54 48.94 14.64
CA PRO A 368 21.59 48.13 13.89
C PRO A 368 21.34 46.77 14.51
N HIS A 369 20.10 46.54 14.95
CA HIS A 369 19.62 45.25 15.49
C HIS A 369 18.11 45.18 15.43
N LEU A 370 17.55 43.95 15.49
CA LEU A 370 16.14 43.69 15.73
C LEU A 370 15.94 43.43 17.22
N HIS A 371 15.07 44.21 17.88
CA HIS A 371 14.51 43.86 19.16
C HIS A 371 13.23 43.02 18.94
N TYR A 372 13.24 41.76 19.41
CA TYR A 372 12.15 40.82 19.21
C TYR A 372 11.56 40.36 20.54
N GLU A 373 10.23 40.54 20.69
CA GLU A 373 9.50 40.06 21.89
C GLU A 373 8.47 39.01 21.48
N THR A 374 8.26 38.05 22.40
CA THR A 374 7.06 37.19 22.45
C THR A 374 6.27 37.55 23.69
N ARG A 375 4.97 37.67 23.54
CA ARG A 375 4.05 38.06 24.63
C ARG A 375 2.92 37.04 24.75
N ILE A 376 2.54 36.75 26.01
CA ILE A 376 1.38 35.94 26.36
C ILE A 376 0.48 36.81 27.24
N ASP A 377 -0.78 37.00 26.86
CA ASP A 377 -1.77 37.82 27.57
C ASP A 377 -1.24 39.22 27.91
N GLY A 378 -0.47 39.81 27.00
CA GLY A 378 0.14 41.12 27.15
C GLY A 378 1.47 41.16 27.96
N GLU A 379 1.86 40.07 28.62
CA GLU A 379 3.10 39.95 29.37
C GLU A 379 4.25 39.45 28.46
N ALA A 380 5.43 40.06 28.58
CA ALA A 380 6.62 39.65 27.87
C ALA A 380 7.18 38.35 28.45
N VAL A 381 7.42 37.36 27.61
CA VAL A 381 7.99 36.06 27.97
C VAL A 381 9.26 35.80 27.15
N ASP A 382 10.14 34.92 27.67
CA ASP A 382 11.40 34.57 27.01
C ASP A 382 11.19 33.96 25.60
N PRO A 383 11.54 34.72 24.54
CA PRO A 383 11.34 34.25 23.17
C PRO A 383 12.21 33.03 22.82
N GLN A 384 13.34 32.82 23.51
CA GLN A 384 14.21 31.68 23.24
C GLN A 384 13.52 30.33 23.45
N LYS A 385 12.53 30.25 24.38
CA LYS A 385 11.77 29.04 24.61
C LYS A 385 11.01 28.64 23.33
N PHE A 386 10.40 29.61 22.66
CA PHE A 386 9.65 29.42 21.41
C PHE A 386 10.58 29.04 20.26
N LEU A 387 11.70 29.74 20.11
CA LEU A 387 12.68 29.47 19.05
C LEU A 387 13.30 28.07 19.19
N ARG A 388 13.67 27.67 20.42
CA ARG A 388 14.18 26.31 20.69
C ARG A 388 13.14 25.23 20.39
N ALA A 389 11.88 25.48 20.70
CA ALA A 389 10.77 24.59 20.35
C ALA A 389 10.67 24.42 18.82
N GLY A 390 10.84 25.51 18.06
CA GLY A 390 10.88 25.48 16.61
C GLY A 390 12.01 24.64 16.02
N ILE A 391 13.23 24.76 16.59
CA ILE A 391 14.38 23.93 16.19
C ILE A 391 14.04 22.42 16.32
N ARG A 392 13.45 22.02 17.46
CA ARG A 392 13.04 20.61 17.70
C ARG A 392 11.94 20.15 16.75
N MET A 393 11.10 21.03 16.26
CA MET A 393 10.09 20.73 15.25
C MET A 393 10.65 20.58 13.84
N GLY A 394 11.90 20.97 13.59
CA GLY A 394 12.48 21.04 12.26
C GLY A 394 11.91 22.19 11.41
N SER A 395 11.43 23.27 12.05
CA SER A 395 10.69 24.36 11.40
C SER A 395 11.58 25.37 10.69
N PHE A 396 12.87 25.12 10.56
CA PHE A 396 13.87 26.09 10.05
C PHE A 396 14.46 25.68 8.69
N GLN A 397 13.85 24.71 8.00
CA GLN A 397 14.23 24.42 6.61
C GLN A 397 13.30 25.12 5.63
#